data_ebd7697eed1551f6513edde97e293347
#
_entry.id   ebd7697eed1551f6513edde97e293347
#
_cell.length_a   1.000
_cell.length_b   1.000
_cell.length_c   1.000
_cell.angle_alpha   90.00
_cell.angle_beta   90.00
_cell.angle_gamma   90.00
#
_symmetry.space_group_name_H-M   'P 1'
#
loop_
_entity.id
_entity.type
_entity.pdbx_description
1 polymer ?
#
loop_
_entity_poly.entity_id
_entity_poly.type
_entity_poly.pdbx_seq_one_letter_code
_entity_poly.pdbx_strand_id
1 'polypeptide(L)'
;MPSTNEGRSFLALTFQKERASVVSIENGKVHAIGSQEMVHPFGIDTLRSEEVAFGNLVDVVRKLCNTVKCSGKQVGVVLGQEMVQIKRFPIALGMDKTFLEQQIEWEARQACISDIDGYTRVSSRLPAQQASGDPLYVTVLVRKWIVTATRRLIERAGYRLNDIDVDVFTQIHAVLGNYDISQNDLVLLAKIEADALSLTVIKRRDFFLCHRVTLQKPANRANNRMPAQDMAELIQKEVKRLVFAHRLGNDMAAFSAVFLCGENDPEGVLQALSSSLTVPIKKVNPFYRVRTVDSLTGTEDFVHRPERYMASMGLALKRLPSLSMEMTVNPNR
;
A
#
# COMPACT_ATOMS: atom_id res chain seq x y z
N MET A 1 25.04 7.88 -20.21
CA MET A 1 25.17 8.82 -19.08
C MET A 1 23.95 8.61 -18.19
N PRO A 2 24.06 8.19 -16.93
CA PRO A 2 22.92 8.13 -16.05
C PRO A 2 22.52 9.58 -15.73
N SER A 3 21.28 9.93 -16.06
CA SER A 3 20.71 11.24 -15.73
C SER A 3 20.61 11.36 -14.21
N THR A 4 21.37 12.26 -13.66
CA THR A 4 21.33 12.69 -12.26
C THR A 4 19.94 13.22 -11.93
N ASN A 5 19.09 12.35 -11.41
CA ASN A 5 17.75 12.68 -10.90
C ASN A 5 17.81 13.13 -9.43
N GLU A 6 19.00 13.43 -8.94
CA GLU A 6 19.26 13.92 -7.59
C GLU A 6 18.81 15.39 -7.50
N GLY A 7 17.76 15.64 -6.74
CA GLY A 7 17.29 16.99 -6.44
C GLY A 7 15.87 17.33 -6.89
N ARG A 8 15.10 16.39 -7.45
CA ARG A 8 13.71 16.69 -7.86
C ARG A 8 12.74 16.43 -6.71
N SER A 9 11.94 17.43 -6.43
CA SER A 9 10.82 17.30 -5.50
C SER A 9 9.73 16.37 -6.08
N PHE A 10 9.14 15.56 -5.22
CA PHE A 10 8.12 14.57 -5.58
C PHE A 10 7.03 14.53 -4.52
N LEU A 11 5.78 14.41 -4.96
CA LEU A 11 4.61 14.30 -4.12
C LEU A 11 4.01 12.90 -4.26
N ALA A 12 3.91 12.17 -3.17
CA ALA A 12 3.24 10.87 -3.13
C ALA A 12 1.85 11.03 -2.51
N LEU A 13 0.81 10.85 -3.31
CA LEU A 13 -0.59 10.97 -2.93
C LEU A 13 -1.21 9.59 -2.69
N THR A 14 -1.99 9.48 -1.62
CA THR A 14 -2.86 8.33 -1.35
C THR A 14 -4.26 8.83 -1.07
N PHE A 15 -5.23 8.12 -1.63
CA PHE A 15 -6.64 8.33 -1.34
C PHE A 15 -7.16 7.13 -0.56
N GLN A 16 -7.63 7.38 0.64
CA GLN A 16 -8.44 6.46 1.44
C GLN A 16 -9.90 6.85 1.26
N LYS A 17 -10.83 6.13 1.86
CA LYS A 17 -12.26 6.36 1.60
C LYS A 17 -12.73 7.78 1.95
N GLU A 18 -12.31 8.29 3.09
CA GLU A 18 -12.76 9.58 3.63
C GLU A 18 -11.63 10.63 3.70
N ARG A 19 -10.42 10.25 3.32
CA ARG A 19 -9.23 11.09 3.51
C ARG A 19 -8.23 10.92 2.37
N ALA A 20 -7.68 12.02 1.92
CA ALA A 20 -6.48 12.03 1.10
C ALA A 20 -5.27 12.40 1.94
N SER A 21 -4.12 11.83 1.65
CA SER A 21 -2.85 12.15 2.29
C SER A 21 -1.73 12.33 1.27
N VAL A 22 -0.76 13.16 1.61
CA VAL A 22 0.41 13.43 0.78
C VAL A 22 1.69 13.39 1.61
N VAL A 23 2.73 12.84 1.02
CA VAL A 23 4.11 12.94 1.48
C VAL A 23 4.91 13.68 0.44
N SER A 24 5.56 14.75 0.83
CA SER A 24 6.48 15.53 -0.01
C SER A 24 7.92 15.13 0.26
N ILE A 25 8.66 14.84 -0.81
CA ILE A 25 10.10 14.59 -0.76
C ILE A 25 10.82 15.71 -1.49
N GLU A 26 11.85 16.23 -0.86
CA GLU A 26 12.80 17.15 -1.47
C GLU A 26 14.22 16.80 -1.00
N ASN A 27 15.17 16.82 -1.95
CA ASN A 27 16.60 16.59 -1.66
C ASN A 27 16.87 15.29 -0.86
N GLY A 28 16.13 14.20 -1.17
CA GLY A 28 16.31 12.91 -0.52
C GLY A 28 15.82 12.82 0.94
N LYS A 29 14.98 13.78 1.37
CA LYS A 29 14.35 13.79 2.70
C LYS A 29 12.85 13.98 2.59
N VAL A 30 12.11 13.51 3.58
CA VAL A 30 10.71 13.89 3.74
C VAL A 30 10.66 15.32 4.24
N HIS A 31 10.09 16.19 3.41
CA HIS A 31 10.04 17.65 3.65
C HIS A 31 8.74 18.04 4.35
N ALA A 32 7.61 17.48 3.94
CA ALA A 32 6.31 17.78 4.52
C ALA A 32 5.34 16.61 4.36
N ILE A 33 4.35 16.56 5.22
CA ILE A 33 3.19 15.68 5.10
C ILE A 33 1.92 16.52 5.22
N GLY A 34 0.83 16.02 4.67
CA GLY A 34 -0.47 16.66 4.78
C GLY A 34 -1.60 15.66 4.62
N SER A 35 -2.72 15.94 5.24
CA SER A 35 -3.95 15.16 5.07
C SER A 35 -5.16 16.08 4.96
N GLN A 36 -6.17 15.63 4.19
CA GLN A 36 -7.40 16.35 3.95
C GLN A 36 -8.57 15.39 3.94
N GLU A 37 -9.62 15.72 4.66
CA GLU A 37 -10.90 14.99 4.57
C GLU A 37 -11.57 15.23 3.22
N MET A 38 -12.24 14.20 2.72
CA MET A 38 -12.93 14.24 1.44
C MET A 38 -14.44 14.09 1.67
N VAL A 39 -15.21 14.95 1.03
CA VAL A 39 -16.69 14.87 1.01
C VAL A 39 -17.15 13.68 0.17
N HIS A 40 -16.46 13.42 -0.93
CA HIS A 40 -16.72 12.30 -1.82
C HIS A 40 -15.54 11.34 -1.80
N PRO A 41 -15.76 10.04 -1.58
CA PRO A 41 -14.69 9.06 -1.55
C PRO A 41 -14.01 8.97 -2.92
N PHE A 42 -12.70 8.79 -2.92
CA PHE A 42 -11.99 8.44 -4.15
C PHE A 42 -12.34 7.00 -4.52
N GLY A 43 -12.91 6.82 -5.71
CA GLY A 43 -13.37 5.51 -6.13
C GLY A 43 -13.88 5.52 -7.57
N ILE A 44 -14.34 4.36 -8.01
CA ILE A 44 -14.82 4.12 -9.38
C ILE A 44 -15.93 5.11 -9.76
N ASP A 45 -16.93 5.29 -8.89
CA ASP A 45 -18.08 6.13 -9.17
C ASP A 45 -17.69 7.62 -9.27
N THR A 46 -16.85 8.09 -8.35
CA THR A 46 -16.38 9.48 -8.33
C THR A 46 -15.47 9.78 -9.53
N LEU A 47 -14.59 8.83 -9.91
CA LEU A 47 -13.75 8.99 -11.09
C LEU A 47 -14.51 8.97 -12.41
N ARG A 48 -15.68 8.31 -12.46
CA ARG A 48 -16.58 8.32 -13.63
C ARG A 48 -17.49 9.55 -13.67
N SER A 49 -17.71 10.18 -12.54
CA SER A 49 -18.52 11.39 -12.48
C SER A 49 -17.87 12.50 -13.30
N GLU A 50 -18.63 13.17 -14.14
CA GLU A 50 -18.15 14.33 -14.91
C GLU A 50 -18.39 15.66 -14.19
N GLU A 51 -19.04 15.64 -13.01
CA GLU A 51 -19.59 16.82 -12.35
C GLU A 51 -18.92 17.14 -11.01
N VAL A 52 -19.73 17.58 -10.04
CA VAL A 52 -19.35 18.16 -8.75
C VAL A 52 -18.40 17.24 -7.95
N ALA A 53 -18.62 15.93 -7.95
CA ALA A 53 -17.82 15.00 -7.17
C ALA A 53 -16.37 14.92 -7.69
N PHE A 54 -16.15 14.91 -9.01
CA PHE A 54 -14.81 14.94 -9.60
C PHE A 54 -14.14 16.31 -9.38
N GLY A 55 -14.90 17.41 -9.48
CA GLY A 55 -14.42 18.77 -9.18
C GLY A 55 -13.93 18.89 -7.74
N ASN A 56 -14.69 18.35 -6.79
CA ASN A 56 -14.28 18.34 -5.38
C ASN A 56 -12.97 17.55 -5.15
N LEU A 57 -12.75 16.44 -5.84
CA LEU A 57 -11.47 15.73 -5.76
C LEU A 57 -10.31 16.56 -6.31
N VAL A 58 -10.52 17.29 -7.40
CA VAL A 58 -9.51 18.22 -7.95
C VAL A 58 -9.13 19.27 -6.91
N ASP A 59 -10.11 19.84 -6.22
CA ASP A 59 -9.87 20.85 -5.19
C ASP A 59 -9.17 20.27 -3.97
N VAL A 60 -9.51 19.04 -3.55
CA VAL A 60 -8.80 18.32 -2.49
C VAL A 60 -7.32 18.14 -2.86
N VAL A 61 -7.03 17.64 -4.06
CA VAL A 61 -5.64 17.47 -4.52
C VAL A 61 -4.89 18.80 -4.52
N ARG A 62 -5.52 19.86 -5.08
CA ARG A 62 -4.90 21.19 -5.15
C ARG A 62 -4.60 21.74 -3.75
N LYS A 63 -5.56 21.71 -2.83
CA LYS A 63 -5.37 22.15 -1.45
C LYS A 63 -4.27 21.37 -0.75
N LEU A 64 -4.33 20.04 -0.84
CA LEU A 64 -3.39 19.15 -0.19
C LEU A 64 -1.94 19.35 -0.67
N CYS A 65 -1.74 19.44 -1.98
CA CYS A 65 -0.42 19.71 -2.56
C CYS A 65 0.09 21.12 -2.22
N ASN A 66 -0.80 22.12 -2.16
CA ASN A 66 -0.41 23.47 -1.76
C ASN A 66 -0.01 23.56 -0.29
N THR A 67 -0.65 22.78 0.59
CA THR A 67 -0.32 22.75 2.02
C THR A 67 1.12 22.32 2.28
N VAL A 68 1.64 21.36 1.50
CA VAL A 68 3.02 20.85 1.67
C VAL A 68 4.09 21.73 0.98
N LYS A 69 3.69 22.80 0.30
CA LYS A 69 4.59 23.82 -0.30
C LYS A 69 5.74 23.22 -1.11
N CYS A 70 5.48 22.14 -1.84
CA CYS A 70 6.48 21.47 -2.65
C CYS A 70 6.84 22.30 -3.89
N SER A 71 8.13 22.44 -4.19
CA SER A 71 8.62 23.19 -5.35
C SER A 71 8.33 22.47 -6.68
N GLY A 72 8.17 21.16 -6.66
CA GLY A 72 7.94 20.35 -7.85
C GLY A 72 6.47 20.08 -8.14
N LYS A 73 6.22 19.76 -9.41
CA LYS A 73 4.88 19.39 -9.90
C LYS A 73 4.72 17.91 -10.23
N GLN A 74 5.70 17.09 -9.87
CA GLN A 74 5.64 15.64 -10.11
C GLN A 74 4.89 14.94 -8.98
N VAL A 75 3.87 14.17 -9.36
CA VAL A 75 2.98 13.46 -8.43
C VAL A 75 2.95 12.00 -8.77
N GLY A 76 3.07 11.16 -7.76
CA GLY A 76 2.68 9.75 -7.82
C GLY A 76 1.38 9.54 -7.05
N VAL A 77 0.54 8.63 -7.54
CA VAL A 77 -0.75 8.29 -6.93
C VAL A 77 -0.76 6.82 -6.56
N VAL A 78 -1.21 6.53 -5.35
CA VAL A 78 -1.45 5.16 -4.89
C VAL A 78 -2.92 4.85 -5.02
N LEU A 79 -3.25 3.82 -5.81
CA LEU A 79 -4.60 3.27 -5.93
C LEU A 79 -4.86 2.24 -4.82
N GLY A 80 -6.06 2.24 -4.28
CA GLY A 80 -6.51 1.22 -3.35
C GLY A 80 -6.69 -0.15 -4.04
N GLN A 81 -6.55 -1.22 -3.26
CA GLN A 81 -6.73 -2.60 -3.74
C GLN A 81 -8.09 -2.82 -4.42
N GLU A 82 -9.14 -2.10 -4.03
CA GLU A 82 -10.49 -2.20 -4.61
C GLU A 82 -10.58 -1.70 -6.05
N MET A 83 -9.59 -0.94 -6.53
CA MET A 83 -9.56 -0.37 -7.88
C MET A 83 -8.76 -1.23 -8.87
N VAL A 84 -8.10 -2.27 -8.39
CA VAL A 84 -7.20 -3.12 -9.16
C VAL A 84 -7.52 -4.59 -8.95
N GLN A 85 -7.03 -5.44 -9.82
CA GLN A 85 -7.05 -6.87 -9.62
C GLN A 85 -5.61 -7.36 -9.47
N ILE A 86 -5.36 -8.15 -8.43
CA ILE A 86 -4.06 -8.73 -8.14
C ILE A 86 -4.23 -10.24 -8.18
N LYS A 87 -3.55 -10.90 -9.12
CA LYS A 87 -3.55 -12.36 -9.26
C LYS A 87 -2.15 -12.92 -9.12
N ARG A 88 -2.00 -13.93 -8.29
CA ARG A 88 -0.77 -14.70 -8.13
C ARG A 88 -1.01 -16.11 -8.68
N PHE A 89 -0.05 -16.62 -9.45
CA PHE A 89 -0.14 -17.93 -10.07
C PHE A 89 1.24 -18.55 -10.29
N PRO A 90 1.35 -19.89 -10.28
CA PRO A 90 2.58 -20.59 -10.64
C PRO A 90 2.74 -20.65 -12.16
N ILE A 91 3.98 -20.69 -12.63
CA ILE A 91 4.33 -20.97 -14.02
C ILE A 91 5.38 -22.07 -14.02
N ALA A 92 5.20 -23.09 -14.86
CA ALA A 92 6.12 -24.20 -14.95
C ALA A 92 7.54 -23.75 -15.32
N LEU A 93 8.53 -24.41 -14.72
CA LEU A 93 9.94 -24.18 -15.05
C LEU A 93 10.26 -24.63 -16.50
N GLY A 94 11.18 -23.93 -17.13
CA GLY A 94 11.71 -24.33 -18.46
C GLY A 94 10.86 -23.84 -19.64
N MET A 95 9.83 -23.02 -19.43
CA MET A 95 9.12 -22.36 -20.53
C MET A 95 10.04 -21.38 -21.26
N ASP A 96 9.97 -21.37 -22.59
CA ASP A 96 10.57 -20.30 -23.36
C ASP A 96 9.81 -18.97 -23.16
N LYS A 97 10.41 -17.88 -23.61
CA LYS A 97 9.87 -16.52 -23.39
C LYS A 97 8.49 -16.34 -24.00
N THR A 98 8.24 -16.92 -25.17
CA THR A 98 6.95 -16.77 -25.89
C THR A 98 5.82 -17.48 -25.14
N PHE A 99 6.06 -18.73 -24.73
CA PHE A 99 5.09 -19.48 -23.93
C PHE A 99 4.87 -18.86 -22.56
N LEU A 100 5.91 -18.32 -21.93
CA LEU A 100 5.79 -17.58 -20.67
C LEU A 100 4.86 -16.36 -20.81
N GLU A 101 5.03 -15.54 -21.85
CA GLU A 101 4.20 -14.39 -22.10
C GLU A 101 2.74 -14.78 -22.38
N GLN A 102 2.52 -15.83 -23.16
CA GLN A 102 1.18 -16.38 -23.42
C GLN A 102 0.50 -16.90 -22.14
N GLN A 103 1.24 -17.62 -21.30
CA GLN A 103 0.72 -18.12 -20.04
C GLN A 103 0.35 -16.95 -19.08
N ILE A 104 1.21 -15.95 -18.96
CA ILE A 104 0.92 -14.74 -18.17
C ILE A 104 -0.33 -14.03 -18.70
N GLU A 105 -0.46 -13.92 -20.01
CA GLU A 105 -1.65 -13.31 -20.61
C GLU A 105 -2.91 -14.13 -20.36
N TRP A 106 -2.84 -15.45 -20.50
CA TRP A 106 -3.96 -16.33 -20.21
C TRP A 106 -4.41 -16.21 -18.76
N GLU A 107 -3.47 -16.24 -17.81
CA GLU A 107 -3.76 -16.05 -16.39
C GLU A 107 -4.36 -14.66 -16.08
N ALA A 108 -3.87 -13.63 -16.77
CA ALA A 108 -4.42 -12.28 -16.65
C ALA A 108 -5.87 -12.20 -17.17
N ARG A 109 -6.16 -12.84 -18.31
CA ARG A 109 -7.52 -12.91 -18.89
C ARG A 109 -8.50 -13.55 -17.90
N GLN A 110 -8.11 -14.60 -17.19
CA GLN A 110 -8.94 -15.24 -16.16
C GLN A 110 -9.26 -14.32 -14.97
N ALA A 111 -8.48 -13.29 -14.73
CA ALA A 111 -8.74 -12.30 -13.69
C ALA A 111 -9.58 -11.10 -14.18
N CYS A 112 -9.74 -10.92 -15.49
CA CYS A 112 -10.49 -9.80 -16.02
C CYS A 112 -12.02 -10.05 -15.94
N ILE A 113 -12.77 -9.00 -15.59
CA ILE A 113 -14.24 -9.02 -15.62
C ILE A 113 -14.76 -8.73 -17.05
N SER A 114 -13.94 -8.08 -17.87
CA SER A 114 -14.23 -7.72 -19.26
C SER A 114 -13.00 -7.98 -20.11
N ASP A 115 -13.03 -7.62 -21.39
CA ASP A 115 -11.89 -7.82 -22.28
C ASP A 115 -10.60 -7.25 -21.71
N ILE A 116 -9.52 -8.03 -21.81
CA ILE A 116 -8.18 -7.69 -21.31
C ILE A 116 -7.63 -6.41 -21.95
N ASP A 117 -8.06 -6.10 -23.19
CA ASP A 117 -7.65 -4.88 -23.88
C ASP A 117 -8.12 -3.60 -23.19
N GLY A 118 -9.15 -3.69 -22.32
CA GLY A 118 -9.58 -2.62 -21.44
C GLY A 118 -8.71 -2.39 -20.20
N TYR A 119 -7.65 -3.20 -20.01
CA TYR A 119 -6.78 -3.12 -18.85
C TYR A 119 -5.35 -2.73 -19.20
N THR A 120 -4.70 -2.01 -18.28
CA THR A 120 -3.24 -1.92 -18.19
C THR A 120 -2.78 -3.07 -17.30
N ARG A 121 -1.79 -3.83 -17.77
CA ARG A 121 -1.23 -4.98 -17.08
C ARG A 121 0.23 -4.74 -16.72
N VAL A 122 0.60 -5.11 -15.50
CA VAL A 122 1.99 -5.23 -15.06
C VAL A 122 2.16 -6.60 -14.42
N SER A 123 3.17 -7.35 -14.86
CA SER A 123 3.46 -8.68 -14.33
C SER A 123 4.91 -8.76 -13.89
N SER A 124 5.16 -9.45 -12.79
CA SER A 124 6.49 -9.64 -12.23
C SER A 124 6.63 -11.05 -11.66
N ARG A 125 7.83 -11.61 -11.82
CA ARG A 125 8.21 -12.84 -11.12
C ARG A 125 8.46 -12.52 -9.65
N LEU A 126 7.87 -13.30 -8.76
CA LEU A 126 8.15 -13.22 -7.33
C LEU A 126 9.44 -13.99 -6.98
N PRO A 127 10.18 -13.58 -5.96
CA PRO A 127 11.30 -14.36 -5.44
C PRO A 127 10.88 -15.78 -5.12
N ALA A 128 11.80 -16.73 -5.29
CA ALA A 128 11.52 -18.15 -5.05
C ALA A 128 11.00 -18.35 -3.62
N GLN A 129 9.75 -18.80 -3.51
CA GLN A 129 9.08 -18.99 -2.23
C GLN A 129 9.41 -20.34 -1.56
N GLN A 130 9.93 -21.28 -2.35
CA GLN A 130 10.40 -22.60 -1.91
C GLN A 130 11.68 -22.96 -2.64
N ALA A 131 12.48 -23.85 -2.06
CA ALA A 131 13.71 -24.33 -2.70
C ALA A 131 13.42 -25.19 -3.94
N SER A 132 12.25 -25.82 -3.97
CA SER A 132 11.76 -26.63 -5.10
C SER A 132 10.31 -26.24 -5.38
N GLY A 133 9.99 -26.00 -6.63
CA GLY A 133 8.63 -25.68 -7.08
C GLY A 133 8.62 -24.67 -8.23
N ASP A 134 7.48 -24.55 -8.86
CA ASP A 134 7.28 -23.60 -9.95
C ASP A 134 7.42 -22.15 -9.47
N PRO A 135 8.08 -21.29 -10.23
CA PRO A 135 8.16 -19.87 -9.92
C PRO A 135 6.78 -19.25 -9.89
N LEU A 136 6.57 -18.40 -8.88
CA LEU A 136 5.34 -17.64 -8.75
C LEU A 136 5.47 -16.31 -9.49
N TYR A 137 4.39 -15.93 -10.14
CA TYR A 137 4.20 -14.62 -10.75
C TYR A 137 3.05 -13.88 -10.10
N VAL A 138 3.15 -12.58 -10.07
CA VAL A 138 2.05 -11.69 -9.73
C VAL A 138 1.71 -10.82 -10.93
N THR A 139 0.43 -10.71 -11.23
CA THR A 139 -0.10 -9.78 -12.24
C THR A 139 -1.05 -8.80 -11.57
N VAL A 140 -0.84 -7.54 -11.87
CA VAL A 140 -1.70 -6.43 -11.48
C VAL A 140 -2.40 -5.89 -12.72
N LEU A 141 -3.70 -5.79 -12.63
CA LEU A 141 -4.57 -5.29 -13.69
C LEU A 141 -5.34 -4.07 -13.19
N VAL A 142 -5.27 -2.98 -13.91
CA VAL A 142 -6.06 -1.79 -13.66
C VAL A 142 -6.79 -1.38 -14.94
N ARG A 143 -8.05 -1.00 -14.86
CA ARG A 143 -8.80 -0.55 -16.03
C ARG A 143 -8.16 0.70 -16.61
N LYS A 144 -7.94 0.74 -17.93
CA LYS A 144 -7.30 1.88 -18.65
C LYS A 144 -7.98 3.21 -18.34
N TRP A 145 -9.32 3.19 -18.24
CA TRP A 145 -10.06 4.42 -17.93
C TRP A 145 -9.78 4.95 -16.51
N ILE A 146 -9.46 4.08 -15.51
CA ILE A 146 -9.05 4.53 -14.17
C ILE A 146 -7.72 5.28 -14.25
N VAL A 147 -6.76 4.74 -15.01
CA VAL A 147 -5.46 5.40 -15.25
C VAL A 147 -5.66 6.76 -15.91
N THR A 148 -6.52 6.82 -16.93
CA THR A 148 -6.84 8.06 -17.65
C THR A 148 -7.55 9.08 -16.75
N ALA A 149 -8.53 8.63 -15.95
CA ALA A 149 -9.25 9.52 -15.03
C ALA A 149 -8.34 10.04 -13.92
N THR A 150 -7.46 9.18 -13.36
CA THR A 150 -6.45 9.59 -12.37
C THR A 150 -5.50 10.63 -12.96
N ARG A 151 -5.04 10.44 -14.19
CA ARG A 151 -4.20 11.44 -14.88
C ARG A 151 -4.93 12.75 -15.04
N ARG A 152 -6.18 12.73 -15.55
CA ARG A 152 -7.04 13.92 -15.70
C ARG A 152 -7.23 14.66 -14.36
N LEU A 153 -7.42 13.92 -13.27
CA LEU A 153 -7.54 14.49 -11.91
C LEU A 153 -6.30 15.31 -11.53
N ILE A 154 -5.13 14.72 -11.68
CA ILE A 154 -3.86 15.33 -11.30
C ILE A 154 -3.51 16.52 -12.20
N GLU A 155 -3.75 16.40 -13.50
CA GLU A 155 -3.52 17.49 -14.47
C GLU A 155 -4.47 18.68 -14.23
N ARG A 156 -5.75 18.43 -13.94
CA ARG A 156 -6.71 19.50 -13.58
C ARG A 156 -6.39 20.18 -12.25
N ALA A 157 -5.70 19.50 -11.35
CA ALA A 157 -5.19 20.10 -10.13
C ALA A 157 -3.93 20.97 -10.35
N GLY A 158 -3.35 20.95 -11.57
CA GLY A 158 -2.16 21.72 -11.95
C GLY A 158 -0.83 20.98 -11.75
N TYR A 159 -0.87 19.66 -11.63
CA TYR A 159 0.29 18.79 -11.41
C TYR A 159 0.49 17.81 -12.58
N ARG A 160 1.61 17.11 -12.58
CA ARG A 160 1.94 16.09 -13.58
C ARG A 160 1.98 14.72 -12.93
N LEU A 161 1.14 13.80 -13.40
CA LEU A 161 1.18 12.41 -12.96
C LEU A 161 2.44 11.72 -13.51
N ASN A 162 3.25 11.21 -12.61
CA ASN A 162 4.50 10.54 -12.93
C ASN A 162 4.41 9.03 -12.71
N ASP A 163 3.78 8.60 -11.62
CA ASP A 163 3.64 7.21 -11.24
C ASP A 163 2.21 6.90 -10.78
N ILE A 164 1.77 5.68 -11.05
CA ILE A 164 0.63 5.04 -10.38
C ILE A 164 1.14 3.75 -9.76
N ASP A 165 0.83 3.54 -8.49
CA ASP A 165 1.16 2.32 -7.77
C ASP A 165 -0.07 1.80 -7.01
N VAL A 166 0.04 0.65 -6.37
CA VAL A 166 -1.04 0.03 -5.61
C VAL A 166 -0.67 -0.04 -4.13
N ASP A 167 -1.63 0.24 -3.28
CA ASP A 167 -1.45 0.35 -1.83
C ASP A 167 -0.82 -0.90 -1.19
N VAL A 168 -1.17 -2.08 -1.65
CA VAL A 168 -0.58 -3.35 -1.19
C VAL A 168 0.94 -3.35 -1.33
N PHE A 169 1.47 -2.94 -2.48
CA PHE A 169 2.92 -2.95 -2.73
C PHE A 169 3.64 -1.78 -2.06
N THR A 170 3.02 -0.60 -2.08
CA THR A 170 3.60 0.56 -1.39
C THR A 170 3.67 0.35 0.12
N GLN A 171 2.67 -0.29 0.72
CA GLN A 171 2.69 -0.64 2.14
C GLN A 171 3.78 -1.66 2.47
N ILE A 172 4.02 -2.65 1.61
CA ILE A 172 5.16 -3.57 1.75
C ILE A 172 6.48 -2.78 1.74
N HIS A 173 6.65 -1.86 0.79
CA HIS A 173 7.85 -1.01 0.74
C HIS A 173 8.01 -0.16 2.01
N ALA A 174 6.92 0.37 2.57
CA ALA A 174 6.96 1.11 3.82
C ALA A 174 7.42 0.25 5.00
N VAL A 175 6.94 -1.00 5.10
CA VAL A 175 7.39 -1.96 6.14
C VAL A 175 8.86 -2.31 5.94
N LEU A 176 9.25 -2.73 4.74
CA LEU A 176 10.61 -3.18 4.45
C LEU A 176 11.64 -2.06 4.56
N GLY A 177 11.26 -0.81 4.30
CA GLY A 177 12.13 0.36 4.44
C GLY A 177 12.31 0.83 5.89
N ASN A 178 11.42 0.47 6.80
CA ASN A 178 11.43 0.96 8.18
C ASN A 178 11.72 -0.10 9.23
N TYR A 179 11.59 -1.39 8.90
CA TYR A 179 11.76 -2.48 9.87
C TYR A 179 12.73 -3.54 9.35
N ASP A 180 13.49 -4.13 10.29
CA ASP A 180 14.38 -5.24 9.97
C ASP A 180 13.56 -6.53 9.80
N ILE A 181 13.30 -6.86 8.56
CA ILE A 181 12.61 -8.09 8.17
C ILE A 181 13.63 -9.00 7.48
N SER A 182 13.85 -10.19 8.03
CA SER A 182 14.80 -11.15 7.47
C SER A 182 14.20 -11.92 6.28
N GLN A 183 15.06 -12.62 5.54
CA GLN A 183 14.61 -13.49 4.44
C GLN A 183 13.75 -14.68 4.92
N ASN A 184 13.87 -15.06 6.19
CA ASN A 184 13.13 -16.19 6.76
C ASN A 184 11.84 -15.75 7.45
N ASP A 185 11.63 -14.45 7.61
CA ASP A 185 10.45 -13.92 8.28
C ASP A 185 9.20 -14.07 7.43
N LEU A 186 8.13 -14.46 8.09
CA LEU A 186 6.77 -14.39 7.61
C LEU A 186 6.08 -13.25 8.36
N VAL A 187 5.68 -12.22 7.67
CA VAL A 187 5.11 -11.00 8.27
C VAL A 187 3.69 -10.79 7.78
N LEU A 188 2.80 -10.45 8.70
CA LEU A 188 1.43 -10.06 8.40
C LEU A 188 1.29 -8.54 8.52
N LEU A 189 0.70 -7.93 7.53
CA LEU A 189 0.22 -6.56 7.57
C LEU A 189 -1.29 -6.54 7.50
N ALA A 190 -1.94 -6.01 8.53
CA ALA A 190 -3.38 -5.85 8.62
C ALA A 190 -3.73 -4.36 8.50
N LYS A 191 -4.39 -3.99 7.41
CA LYS A 191 -4.94 -2.66 7.16
C LYS A 191 -6.42 -2.66 7.52
N ILE A 192 -6.78 -1.83 8.50
CA ILE A 192 -8.14 -1.72 9.03
C ILE A 192 -8.78 -0.47 8.43
N GLU A 193 -9.75 -0.66 7.56
CA GLU A 193 -10.53 0.40 6.91
C GLU A 193 -11.94 0.47 7.50
N ALA A 194 -12.69 1.52 7.18
CA ALA A 194 -14.06 1.70 7.69
C ALA A 194 -15.01 0.57 7.26
N ASP A 195 -14.79 -0.02 6.08
CA ASP A 195 -15.67 -1.01 5.47
C ASP A 195 -14.94 -2.27 4.98
N ALA A 196 -13.66 -2.40 5.31
CA ALA A 196 -12.87 -3.56 4.91
C ALA A 196 -11.70 -3.84 5.85
N LEU A 197 -11.29 -5.08 5.89
CA LEU A 197 -10.04 -5.55 6.43
C LEU A 197 -9.19 -6.09 5.28
N SER A 198 -7.99 -5.56 5.10
CA SER A 198 -7.03 -6.08 4.12
C SER A 198 -5.86 -6.73 4.84
N LEU A 199 -5.59 -7.99 4.54
CA LEU A 199 -4.49 -8.76 5.09
C LEU A 199 -3.46 -9.00 3.98
N THR A 200 -2.25 -8.50 4.18
CA THR A 200 -1.13 -8.71 3.25
C THR A 200 -0.05 -9.55 3.93
N VAL A 201 0.34 -10.62 3.30
CA VAL A 201 1.42 -11.49 3.78
C VAL A 201 2.69 -11.17 3.01
N ILE A 202 3.75 -10.90 3.75
CA ILE A 202 5.11 -10.68 3.25
C ILE A 202 5.92 -11.92 3.61
N LYS A 203 6.55 -12.54 2.63
CA LYS A 203 7.43 -13.69 2.81
C LYS A 203 8.69 -13.48 2.00
N ARG A 204 9.85 -13.76 2.60
CA ARG A 204 11.15 -13.54 1.94
C ARG A 204 11.35 -12.09 1.47
N ARG A 205 10.87 -11.14 2.29
CA ARG A 205 10.95 -9.69 2.02
C ARG A 205 10.22 -9.27 0.73
N ASP A 206 9.21 -10.01 0.31
CA ASP A 206 8.42 -9.67 -0.87
C ASP A 206 6.94 -10.03 -0.68
N PHE A 207 6.11 -9.56 -1.58
CA PHE A 207 4.69 -9.88 -1.66
C PHE A 207 4.50 -11.40 -1.75
N PHE A 208 3.68 -11.94 -0.87
CA PHE A 208 3.27 -13.33 -0.96
C PHE A 208 1.80 -13.46 -1.36
N LEU A 209 0.90 -12.79 -0.67
CA LEU A 209 -0.52 -12.70 -1.01
C LEU A 209 -1.17 -11.49 -0.33
N CYS A 210 -2.32 -11.09 -0.86
CA CYS A 210 -3.23 -10.19 -0.18
C CYS A 210 -4.65 -10.78 -0.17
N HIS A 211 -5.38 -10.49 0.90
CA HIS A 211 -6.76 -10.92 1.09
C HIS A 211 -7.57 -9.76 1.66
N ARG A 212 -8.67 -9.41 1.00
CA ARG A 212 -9.56 -8.33 1.42
C ARG A 212 -10.91 -8.90 1.83
N VAL A 213 -11.36 -8.51 3.00
CA VAL A 213 -12.68 -8.87 3.55
C VAL A 213 -13.50 -7.60 3.64
N THR A 214 -14.65 -7.56 2.96
CA THR A 214 -15.61 -6.48 3.11
C THR A 214 -16.36 -6.64 4.41
N LEU A 215 -16.41 -5.59 5.21
CA LEU A 215 -17.12 -5.59 6.48
C LEU A 215 -18.60 -5.27 6.24
N GLN A 216 -19.47 -6.10 6.80
CA GLN A 216 -20.90 -5.80 6.80
C GLN A 216 -21.16 -4.63 7.75
N LYS A 217 -21.80 -3.58 7.24
CA LYS A 217 -22.21 -2.45 8.08
C LYS A 217 -23.35 -2.92 9.00
N PRO A 218 -23.20 -2.83 10.32
CA PRO A 218 -24.32 -3.11 11.22
C PRO A 218 -25.39 -2.04 11.00
N ALA A 219 -26.61 -2.47 10.67
CA ALA A 219 -27.73 -1.61 10.28
C ALA A 219 -28.16 -0.58 11.35
N ASN A 220 -27.73 -0.72 12.59
CA ASN A 220 -28.27 0.02 13.75
C ASN A 220 -27.23 0.73 14.63
N ARG A 221 -26.01 1.00 14.16
CA ARG A 221 -25.02 1.72 14.99
C ARG A 221 -24.75 3.12 14.43
N ALA A 222 -24.89 4.14 15.29
CA ALA A 222 -24.61 5.54 14.97
C ALA A 222 -23.15 5.79 14.55
N ASN A 223 -22.22 4.98 15.08
CA ASN A 223 -20.82 4.94 14.63
C ASN A 223 -20.62 3.65 13.80
N ASN A 224 -20.47 3.81 12.51
CA ASN A 224 -20.30 2.76 11.50
C ASN A 224 -19.00 1.94 11.65
N ARG A 225 -18.40 1.87 12.86
CA ARG A 225 -17.12 1.23 13.14
C ARG A 225 -17.32 -0.06 13.91
N MET A 226 -16.62 -1.11 13.48
CA MET A 226 -16.55 -2.37 14.21
C MET A 226 -15.79 -2.16 15.53
N PRO A 227 -16.24 -2.70 16.68
CA PRO A 227 -15.50 -2.65 17.92
C PRO A 227 -14.12 -3.29 17.77
N ALA A 228 -13.14 -2.80 18.52
CA ALA A 228 -11.76 -3.28 18.45
C ALA A 228 -11.64 -4.79 18.74
N GLN A 229 -12.42 -5.29 19.70
CA GLN A 229 -12.46 -6.72 20.03
C GLN A 229 -12.99 -7.56 18.86
N ASP A 230 -14.13 -7.16 18.27
CA ASP A 230 -14.74 -7.86 17.12
C ASP A 230 -13.76 -7.87 15.91
N MET A 231 -13.04 -6.76 15.70
CA MET A 231 -12.03 -6.65 14.67
C MET A 231 -10.84 -7.57 14.93
N ALA A 232 -10.37 -7.67 16.17
CA ALA A 232 -9.29 -8.55 16.55
C ALA A 232 -9.68 -10.03 16.33
N GLU A 233 -10.89 -10.43 16.68
CA GLU A 233 -11.43 -11.76 16.43
C GLU A 233 -11.55 -12.06 14.92
N LEU A 234 -12.00 -11.09 14.13
CA LEU A 234 -12.07 -11.22 12.68
C LEU A 234 -10.67 -11.40 12.08
N ILE A 235 -9.69 -10.61 12.51
CA ILE A 235 -8.28 -10.75 12.06
C ILE A 235 -7.79 -12.17 12.36
N GLN A 236 -7.98 -12.67 13.59
CA GLN A 236 -7.54 -14.01 13.96
C GLN A 236 -8.22 -15.09 13.12
N LYS A 237 -9.53 -14.97 12.88
CA LYS A 237 -10.31 -15.89 12.06
C LYS A 237 -9.81 -15.94 10.62
N GLU A 238 -9.64 -14.78 10.00
CA GLU A 238 -9.21 -14.71 8.60
C GLU A 238 -7.74 -15.13 8.44
N VAL A 239 -6.88 -14.82 9.41
CA VAL A 239 -5.49 -15.30 9.41
C VAL A 239 -5.42 -16.81 9.52
N LYS A 240 -6.20 -17.45 10.40
CA LYS A 240 -6.28 -18.92 10.47
C LYS A 240 -6.66 -19.53 9.12
N ARG A 241 -7.63 -18.91 8.41
CA ARG A 241 -8.01 -19.35 7.06
C ARG A 241 -6.87 -19.23 6.05
N LEU A 242 -6.15 -18.10 6.06
CA LEU A 242 -5.02 -17.87 5.17
C LEU A 242 -3.87 -18.84 5.45
N VAL A 243 -3.52 -19.03 6.72
CA VAL A 243 -2.47 -19.95 7.15
C VAL A 243 -2.77 -21.37 6.67
N PHE A 244 -3.99 -21.85 6.86
CA PHE A 244 -4.43 -23.17 6.43
C PHE A 244 -4.44 -23.29 4.90
N ALA A 245 -5.08 -22.36 4.20
CA ALA A 245 -5.23 -22.36 2.74
C ALA A 245 -3.89 -22.33 1.99
N HIS A 246 -2.91 -21.65 2.56
CA HIS A 246 -1.59 -21.45 1.92
C HIS A 246 -0.45 -22.21 2.59
N ARG A 247 -0.76 -23.10 3.54
CA ARG A 247 0.21 -23.94 4.28
C ARG A 247 1.36 -23.13 4.87
N LEU A 248 1.03 -22.01 5.52
CA LEU A 248 2.01 -21.09 6.10
C LEU A 248 2.45 -21.48 7.52
N GLY A 249 1.82 -22.48 8.12
CA GLY A 249 2.02 -22.95 9.48
C GLY A 249 0.70 -23.41 10.08
N ASN A 250 0.57 -23.37 11.40
CA ASN A 250 -0.63 -23.85 12.09
C ASN A 250 -1.61 -22.73 12.45
N ASP A 251 -1.10 -21.56 12.82
CA ASP A 251 -1.91 -20.42 13.27
C ASP A 251 -1.12 -19.08 13.17
N MET A 252 -1.54 -18.07 13.94
CA MET A 252 -0.87 -16.77 14.04
C MET A 252 0.60 -16.85 14.47
N ALA A 253 0.99 -17.88 15.25
CA ALA A 253 2.38 -18.06 15.69
C ALA A 253 3.35 -18.37 14.54
N ALA A 254 2.83 -18.67 13.34
CA ALA A 254 3.64 -18.78 12.14
C ALA A 254 4.29 -17.44 11.70
N PHE A 255 3.72 -16.32 12.15
CA PHE A 255 4.24 -15.00 11.78
C PHE A 255 5.31 -14.53 12.75
N SER A 256 6.39 -13.96 12.22
CA SER A 256 7.46 -13.31 13.00
C SER A 256 7.01 -11.96 13.59
N ALA A 257 6.09 -11.29 12.92
CA ALA A 257 5.50 -10.03 13.36
C ALA A 257 4.16 -9.76 12.66
N VAL A 258 3.30 -9.02 13.37
CA VAL A 258 2.04 -8.48 12.84
C VAL A 258 2.12 -6.96 12.89
N PHE A 259 1.88 -6.32 11.76
CA PHE A 259 1.80 -4.87 11.65
C PHE A 259 0.38 -4.42 11.43
N LEU A 260 -0.06 -3.42 12.20
CA LEU A 260 -1.38 -2.82 12.08
C LEU A 260 -1.27 -1.41 11.49
N CYS A 261 -2.14 -1.11 10.53
CA CYS A 261 -2.30 0.24 10.00
C CYS A 261 -3.77 0.49 9.62
N GLY A 262 -4.07 1.70 9.17
CA GLY A 262 -5.40 2.09 8.71
C GLY A 262 -6.02 3.19 9.56
N GLU A 263 -7.31 3.46 9.31
CA GLU A 263 -8.01 4.60 9.92
C GLU A 263 -8.86 4.22 11.13
N ASN A 264 -9.18 2.93 11.28
CA ASN A 264 -10.18 2.46 12.23
C ASN A 264 -9.52 1.85 13.48
N ASP A 265 -9.18 2.73 14.44
CA ASP A 265 -8.67 2.40 15.77
C ASP A 265 -7.62 1.27 15.82
N PRO A 266 -6.49 1.41 15.13
CA PRO A 266 -5.46 0.37 15.18
C PRO A 266 -4.87 0.18 16.58
N GLU A 267 -4.98 1.18 17.47
CA GLU A 267 -4.50 1.10 18.85
C GLU A 267 -5.37 0.17 19.71
N GLY A 268 -6.70 0.33 19.65
CA GLY A 268 -7.63 -0.54 20.37
C GLY A 268 -7.53 -2.00 19.88
N VAL A 269 -7.38 -2.19 18.57
CA VAL A 269 -7.18 -3.52 17.99
C VAL A 269 -5.83 -4.11 18.40
N LEU A 270 -4.77 -3.30 18.47
CA LEU A 270 -3.46 -3.72 18.98
C LEU A 270 -3.57 -4.24 20.40
N GLN A 271 -4.24 -3.52 21.29
CA GLN A 271 -4.45 -3.94 22.68
C GLN A 271 -5.22 -5.27 22.76
N ALA A 272 -6.32 -5.39 22.00
CA ALA A 272 -7.15 -6.60 21.96
C ALA A 272 -6.37 -7.81 21.45
N LEU A 273 -5.56 -7.67 20.40
CA LEU A 273 -4.72 -8.75 19.86
C LEU A 273 -3.56 -9.09 20.80
N SER A 274 -2.91 -8.12 21.42
CA SER A 274 -1.75 -8.35 22.29
C SER A 274 -2.11 -9.10 23.56
N SER A 275 -3.37 -9.01 24.02
CA SER A 275 -3.86 -9.78 25.17
C SER A 275 -4.03 -11.27 24.88
N SER A 276 -4.17 -11.66 23.61
CA SER A 276 -4.51 -13.03 23.18
C SER A 276 -3.41 -13.74 22.39
N LEU A 277 -2.37 -13.02 21.95
CA LEU A 277 -1.33 -13.55 21.06
C LEU A 277 0.06 -13.31 21.62
N THR A 278 0.96 -14.27 21.37
CA THR A 278 2.38 -14.18 21.74
C THR A 278 3.26 -13.57 20.66
N VAL A 279 2.72 -13.36 19.45
CA VAL A 279 3.43 -12.77 18.32
C VAL A 279 3.61 -11.26 18.55
N PRO A 280 4.78 -10.67 18.23
CA PRO A 280 4.97 -9.23 18.28
C PRO A 280 3.98 -8.50 17.37
N ILE A 281 3.14 -7.64 17.96
CA ILE A 281 2.17 -6.83 17.23
C ILE A 281 2.57 -5.36 17.35
N LYS A 282 2.61 -4.63 16.24
CA LYS A 282 3.05 -3.24 16.22
C LYS A 282 2.14 -2.40 15.33
N LYS A 283 1.83 -1.20 15.79
CA LYS A 283 1.30 -0.16 14.91
C LYS A 283 2.44 0.34 14.01
N VAL A 284 2.17 0.46 12.70
CA VAL A 284 3.18 0.88 11.74
C VAL A 284 3.53 2.36 11.93
N ASN A 285 4.81 2.66 11.95
CA ASN A 285 5.34 4.00 11.74
C ASN A 285 6.17 4.01 10.44
N PRO A 286 5.67 4.55 9.34
CA PRO A 286 6.36 4.55 8.06
C PRO A 286 7.52 5.56 7.99
N PHE A 287 7.77 6.33 9.05
CA PHE A 287 8.86 7.30 9.16
C PHE A 287 9.97 6.85 10.11
N TYR A 288 9.91 5.63 10.63
CA TYR A 288 10.80 5.17 11.71
C TYR A 288 12.30 5.25 11.36
N ARG A 289 12.66 5.01 10.09
CA ARG A 289 14.06 5.07 9.60
C ARG A 289 14.27 6.09 8.48
N VAL A 290 13.30 6.94 8.23
CA VAL A 290 13.36 7.87 7.11
C VAL A 290 13.93 9.20 7.58
N ARG A 291 14.82 9.81 6.79
CA ARG A 291 15.30 11.15 7.04
C ARG A 291 14.18 12.18 6.83
N THR A 292 13.90 12.95 7.87
CA THR A 292 12.88 14.00 7.86
C THR A 292 13.54 15.35 8.12
N VAL A 293 12.86 16.44 7.79
CA VAL A 293 13.23 17.78 8.25
C VAL A 293 12.72 18.01 9.68
N ASP A 294 13.42 18.79 10.47
CA ASP A 294 13.12 19.02 11.89
C ASP A 294 11.72 19.62 12.12
N SER A 295 11.27 20.48 11.21
CA SER A 295 9.94 21.11 11.28
C SER A 295 8.77 20.12 11.18
N LEU A 296 9.01 18.91 10.65
CA LEU A 296 8.01 17.88 10.50
C LEU A 296 7.76 17.11 11.79
N THR A 297 8.81 16.89 12.59
CA THR A 297 8.78 15.98 13.77
C THR A 297 7.82 16.45 14.88
N GLY A 298 7.43 17.73 14.90
CA GLY A 298 6.49 18.31 15.85
C GLY A 298 5.03 18.37 15.37
N THR A 299 4.72 17.91 14.16
CA THR A 299 3.35 17.97 13.66
C THR A 299 2.47 16.88 14.30
N GLU A 300 1.21 17.20 14.62
CA GLU A 300 0.28 16.29 15.29
C GLU A 300 0.10 14.97 14.52
N ASP A 301 -0.12 15.04 13.22
CA ASP A 301 -0.30 13.86 12.37
C ASP A 301 0.96 12.97 12.34
N PHE A 302 2.16 13.57 12.34
CA PHE A 302 3.42 12.82 12.35
C PHE A 302 3.62 12.06 13.67
N VAL A 303 3.27 12.67 14.79
CA VAL A 303 3.46 12.11 16.13
C VAL A 303 2.39 11.06 16.46
N HIS A 304 1.12 11.38 16.21
CA HIS A 304 0.00 10.59 16.73
C HIS A 304 -0.61 9.64 15.70
N ARG A 305 -0.48 9.94 14.39
CA ARG A 305 -1.15 9.19 13.32
C ARG A 305 -0.24 8.89 12.11
N PRO A 306 1.03 8.52 12.33
CA PRO A 306 1.97 8.28 11.22
C PRO A 306 1.48 7.17 10.27
N GLU A 307 0.73 6.18 10.77
CA GLU A 307 0.20 5.06 9.99
C GLU A 307 -0.72 5.48 8.84
N ARG A 308 -1.30 6.67 8.88
CA ARG A 308 -2.13 7.24 7.81
C ARG A 308 -1.35 7.48 6.51
N TYR A 309 -0.04 7.69 6.64
CA TYR A 309 0.85 7.99 5.52
C TYR A 309 1.55 6.76 4.96
N MET A 310 1.17 5.56 5.39
CA MET A 310 1.88 4.34 5.06
C MET A 310 2.00 4.11 3.55
N ALA A 311 0.92 4.23 2.81
CA ALA A 311 0.93 3.97 1.37
C ALA A 311 1.65 5.09 0.60
N SER A 312 1.41 6.36 0.94
CA SER A 312 2.12 7.50 0.33
C SER A 312 3.61 7.47 0.66
N MET A 313 3.99 7.12 1.90
CA MET A 313 5.40 6.98 2.27
C MET A 313 6.08 5.81 1.53
N GLY A 314 5.39 4.68 1.37
CA GLY A 314 5.90 3.55 0.61
C GLY A 314 6.15 3.88 -0.87
N LEU A 315 5.29 4.69 -1.49
CA LEU A 315 5.54 5.22 -2.83
C LEU A 315 6.73 6.20 -2.83
N ALA A 316 6.80 7.06 -1.82
CA ALA A 316 7.86 8.02 -1.64
C ALA A 316 9.24 7.36 -1.48
N LEU A 317 9.33 6.23 -0.77
CA LEU A 317 10.57 5.46 -0.58
C LEU A 317 11.22 5.01 -1.89
N LYS A 318 10.44 4.81 -2.95
CA LYS A 318 10.99 4.49 -4.29
C LYS A 318 11.82 5.62 -4.89
N ARG A 319 11.67 6.84 -4.38
CA ARG A 319 12.37 8.05 -4.85
C ARG A 319 13.47 8.51 -3.90
N LEU A 320 13.55 7.91 -2.72
CA LEU A 320 14.64 8.15 -1.79
C LEU A 320 15.85 7.27 -2.14
N PRO A 321 17.08 7.78 -1.98
CA PRO A 321 18.26 6.94 -2.11
C PRO A 321 18.16 5.76 -1.14
N SER A 322 18.52 4.57 -1.63
CA SER A 322 18.36 3.33 -0.86
C SER A 322 19.10 3.44 0.49
N LEU A 323 18.37 3.29 1.57
CA LEU A 323 18.91 3.19 2.93
C LEU A 323 19.90 2.01 3.08
N SER A 324 19.96 1.11 2.11
CA SER A 324 20.84 -0.08 2.10
C SER A 324 22.32 0.20 1.84
N MET A 325 22.72 1.40 1.41
CA MET A 325 24.14 1.71 1.17
C MET A 325 24.89 2.30 2.38
N GLU A 326 24.21 2.76 3.43
CA GLU A 326 24.88 3.33 4.61
C GLU A 326 25.12 2.34 5.76
N MET A 327 24.64 1.10 5.66
CA MET A 327 24.88 0.08 6.71
C MET A 327 26.19 -0.72 6.55
N THR A 328 27.04 -0.37 5.58
CA THR A 328 28.31 -1.11 5.35
C THR A 328 29.57 -0.35 5.75
N VAL A 329 29.51 0.74 6.49
CA VAL A 329 30.73 1.39 7.01
C VAL A 329 30.49 1.88 8.43
N ASN A 330 30.54 0.98 9.40
CA ASN A 330 31.17 1.27 10.68
C ASN A 330 31.47 -0.03 11.46
N PRO A 331 32.68 -0.62 11.33
CA PRO A 331 33.04 -1.80 12.10
C PRO A 331 33.50 -1.48 13.55
N ASN A 332 33.28 -0.26 14.04
CA ASN A 332 33.67 0.14 15.39
C ASN A 332 32.63 1.07 16.03
N ARG A 333 31.52 0.47 16.47
CA ARG A 333 30.81 0.99 17.66
C ARG A 333 29.96 -0.12 18.28
#